data_4e0a868c3e4b8d6f7077650c89720dae
#
_entry.id   4e0a868c3e4b8d6f7077650c89720dae
#
_cell.length_a   1.000
_cell.length_b   1.000
_cell.length_c   1.000
_cell.angle_alpha   90.00
_cell.angle_beta   90.00
_cell.angle_gamma   90.00
#
_symmetry.space_group_name_H-M   'P 1'
#
loop_
_entity.id
_entity.type
_entity.pdbx_description
1 polymer ?
#
loop_
_entity_poly.entity_id
_entity_poly.type
_entity_poly.pdbx_seq_one_letter_code
_entity_poly.pdbx_strand_id
1 'polypeptide(L)'
;MSRDIVFLPLQMSWHPQYRSSKFRHVYGKAASKDKCYDCVPITRNVHDNHFCAVNPHFIAVVTECVGGGAFIVIPIQQTGKLDPHYPKICGHKGNVLDVKWNPFNDFVIASCSEDASVKIWDIPKHLLTRNITNPKKELLGHVRKVDLIEWHPTANNILFSSGYDYKIMIWNLDTREAVISNPVKILDAHKDVVLSMSFNTDGSLLATACRDRKIRLIDPRAGTVLQEASYKSHRVNKVLFLGNVKKLFSTGTSRWNNRQIALWDQNDLSVPLLEEDLDGSSGLLFPFYDSDTRMLYVAGKGDGNIRYYEISPEKPYLNYLMEYHSHLPQKGIGIMPKRGLDVSACEIFRFYKLIPTKSLIEPISMIVPRRSESYQEDIYPLTTGAQPALTAQEWLNGFNKGPLLVSLRPGSGAVNTLPQFLEAEPLTKTTDLSRHWGQGGRSPLEDIQKRSEVENSRKQLRAEKKLWKNEQTHLSNGFDLSECPPPKTENELLQMFYRQQEEIRRLRELVNQRDIQIKQLELELKNLYMDVGSY
;
A
#
# COMPACT_ATOMS: atom_id res chain seq x y z
N MET A 1 66.92 35.40 7.90
CA MET A 1 65.63 35.80 7.31
C MET A 1 64.65 34.62 7.50
N SER A 2 63.92 34.69 8.62
CA SER A 2 62.89 33.69 8.96
C SER A 2 61.60 34.14 8.33
N ARG A 3 60.94 33.26 7.55
CA ARG A 3 59.62 33.51 7.00
C ARG A 3 58.60 32.83 7.91
N ASP A 4 57.88 33.67 8.69
CA ASP A 4 56.74 33.24 9.47
C ASP A 4 55.59 32.88 8.53
N ILE A 5 55.20 31.59 8.52
CA ILE A 5 54.01 31.11 7.84
C ILE A 5 52.85 31.31 8.80
N VAL A 6 52.05 32.31 8.52
CA VAL A 6 50.77 32.54 9.24
C VAL A 6 49.75 31.49 8.76
N PHE A 7 49.46 30.50 9.60
CA PHE A 7 48.32 29.63 9.43
C PHE A 7 47.02 30.39 9.77
N LEU A 8 46.26 30.79 8.78
CA LEU A 8 44.88 31.23 8.96
C LEU A 8 44.03 30.00 9.32
N PRO A 9 43.24 30.05 10.42
CA PRO A 9 42.32 28.99 10.73
C PRO A 9 41.21 28.96 9.67
N LEU A 10 41.12 27.87 8.92
CA LEU A 10 39.95 27.55 8.12
C LEU A 10 38.73 27.43 9.08
N GLN A 11 37.95 28.48 9.19
CA GLN A 11 36.60 28.40 9.77
C GLN A 11 35.80 27.43 8.90
N MET A 12 35.76 26.17 9.32
CA MET A 12 34.77 25.24 8.80
C MET A 12 33.40 25.67 9.33
N SER A 13 32.71 26.51 8.58
CA SER A 13 31.30 26.76 8.81
C SER A 13 30.56 25.45 8.58
N TRP A 14 30.16 24.78 9.66
CA TRP A 14 29.34 23.60 9.61
C TRP A 14 27.94 24.00 9.12
N HIS A 15 27.73 23.93 7.81
CA HIS A 15 26.40 24.00 7.23
C HIS A 15 25.88 22.57 7.13
N PRO A 16 24.76 22.23 7.76
CA PRO A 16 24.16 20.92 7.56
C PRO A 16 23.87 20.75 6.07
N GLN A 17 24.58 19.84 5.43
CA GLN A 17 24.34 19.49 4.04
C GLN A 17 23.04 18.72 3.96
N TYR A 18 21.93 19.42 3.73
CA TYR A 18 20.66 18.78 3.45
C TYR A 18 20.74 18.10 2.08
N ARG A 19 20.47 16.80 2.06
CA ARG A 19 20.36 16.06 0.81
C ARG A 19 19.30 16.72 -0.07
N SER A 20 19.67 17.08 -1.29
CA SER A 20 18.71 17.57 -2.28
C SER A 20 17.75 16.45 -2.68
N SER A 21 16.45 16.67 -2.56
CA SER A 21 15.42 15.74 -3.02
C SER A 21 14.20 16.50 -3.54
N LYS A 22 13.71 16.07 -4.69
CA LYS A 22 12.45 16.57 -5.29
C LYS A 22 11.22 16.09 -4.52
N PHE A 23 11.36 15.01 -3.74
CA PHE A 23 10.27 14.29 -3.08
C PHE A 23 10.22 14.51 -1.57
N ARG A 24 11.10 15.36 -1.00
CA ARG A 24 11.16 15.63 0.45
C ARG A 24 9.82 16.04 1.06
N HIS A 25 9.01 16.78 0.31
CA HIS A 25 7.74 17.34 0.78
C HIS A 25 6.52 16.66 0.18
N VAL A 26 6.68 15.43 -0.35
CA VAL A 26 5.56 14.60 -0.78
C VAL A 26 4.63 14.38 0.41
N TYR A 27 3.35 14.49 0.19
CA TYR A 27 2.34 14.24 1.19
C TYR A 27 1.19 13.39 0.65
N GLY A 28 0.59 12.58 1.53
CA GLY A 28 -0.60 11.82 1.23
C GLY A 28 -1.86 12.67 1.41
N LYS A 29 -2.75 12.67 0.41
CA LYS A 29 -4.05 13.32 0.44
C LYS A 29 -5.15 12.27 0.28
N ALA A 30 -5.94 12.06 1.33
CA ALA A 30 -7.13 11.23 1.24
C ALA A 30 -8.18 11.89 0.32
N ALA A 31 -8.89 11.07 -0.43
CA ALA A 31 -10.00 11.53 -1.26
C ALA A 31 -11.14 12.08 -0.40
N SER A 32 -11.88 13.06 -0.94
CA SER A 32 -13.11 13.53 -0.31
C SER A 32 -14.16 12.40 -0.27
N LYS A 33 -15.11 12.48 0.64
CA LYS A 33 -16.10 11.40 0.89
C LYS A 33 -16.89 11.02 -0.37
N ASP A 34 -17.19 11.97 -1.22
CA ASP A 34 -17.87 11.80 -2.51
C ASP A 34 -17.02 11.05 -3.55
N LYS A 35 -15.70 11.02 -3.40
CA LYS A 35 -14.75 10.31 -4.25
C LYS A 35 -14.28 8.97 -3.67
N CYS A 36 -14.82 8.56 -2.54
CA CYS A 36 -14.62 7.24 -1.95
C CYS A 36 -15.69 6.25 -2.47
N TYR A 37 -15.49 4.95 -2.21
CA TYR A 37 -16.46 3.90 -2.55
C TYR A 37 -17.01 3.31 -1.27
N ASP A 38 -18.29 3.50 -1.03
CA ASP A 38 -18.98 3.11 0.20
C ASP A 38 -19.83 1.86 0.02
N CYS A 39 -20.14 1.17 1.12
CA CYS A 39 -20.90 -0.08 1.14
C CYS A 39 -20.26 -1.22 0.32
N VAL A 40 -18.93 -1.23 0.22
CA VAL A 40 -18.19 -2.27 -0.49
C VAL A 40 -18.11 -3.54 0.37
N PRO A 41 -18.57 -4.71 -0.14
CA PRO A 41 -18.51 -5.97 0.59
C PRO A 41 -17.08 -6.52 0.60
N ILE A 42 -16.22 -6.04 1.49
CA ILE A 42 -14.83 -6.49 1.63
C ILE A 42 -14.81 -7.85 2.32
N THR A 43 -14.04 -8.80 1.79
CA THR A 43 -13.90 -10.15 2.36
C THR A 43 -13.52 -10.15 3.84
N ARG A 44 -14.00 -11.14 4.60
CA ARG A 44 -13.60 -11.37 6.00
C ARG A 44 -12.35 -12.23 6.13
N ASN A 45 -11.88 -12.84 5.03
CA ASN A 45 -10.70 -13.69 5.04
C ASN A 45 -9.49 -12.95 5.66
N VAL A 46 -8.73 -13.66 6.50
CA VAL A 46 -7.57 -13.09 7.24
C VAL A 46 -6.24 -13.33 6.54
N HIS A 47 -6.24 -13.90 5.34
CA HIS A 47 -5.03 -14.19 4.57
C HIS A 47 -4.17 -12.93 4.34
N ASP A 48 -2.86 -13.10 4.19
CA ASP A 48 -1.90 -12.00 4.12
C ASP A 48 -1.69 -11.48 2.69
N ASN A 49 -2.80 -11.22 1.98
CA ASN A 49 -2.82 -10.64 0.64
C ASN A 49 -3.45 -9.25 0.61
N HIS A 50 -3.32 -8.59 -0.52
CA HIS A 50 -3.84 -7.24 -0.73
C HIS A 50 -5.36 -7.19 -0.84
N PHE A 51 -6.01 -8.25 -1.34
CA PHE A 51 -7.46 -8.36 -1.61
C PHE A 51 -8.02 -7.27 -2.52
N CYS A 52 -7.14 -6.51 -3.16
CA CYS A 52 -7.47 -5.39 -4.03
C CYS A 52 -6.46 -5.30 -5.16
N ALA A 53 -6.95 -5.16 -6.38
CA ALA A 53 -6.14 -4.85 -7.55
C ALA A 53 -6.77 -3.69 -8.32
N VAL A 54 -5.96 -2.75 -8.79
CA VAL A 54 -6.44 -1.52 -9.44
C VAL A 54 -5.76 -1.34 -10.78
N ASN A 55 -6.53 -0.88 -11.77
CA ASN A 55 -6.00 -0.39 -13.03
C ASN A 55 -6.69 0.95 -13.40
N PRO A 56 -6.36 1.63 -14.50
CA PRO A 56 -6.97 2.91 -14.83
C PRO A 56 -8.48 2.90 -15.03
N HIS A 57 -9.08 1.73 -15.23
CA HIS A 57 -10.51 1.57 -15.49
C HIS A 57 -11.29 1.02 -14.31
N PHE A 58 -10.67 0.12 -13.52
CA PHE A 58 -11.39 -0.68 -12.54
C PHE A 58 -10.63 -0.87 -11.22
N ILE A 59 -11.41 -1.05 -10.16
CA ILE A 59 -10.97 -1.58 -8.88
C ILE A 59 -11.58 -2.99 -8.72
N ALA A 60 -10.74 -4.00 -8.56
CA ALA A 60 -11.17 -5.34 -8.19
C ALA A 60 -10.99 -5.56 -6.69
N VAL A 61 -12.02 -6.05 -6.00
CA VAL A 61 -12.01 -6.29 -4.56
C VAL A 61 -12.54 -7.68 -4.27
N VAL A 62 -11.79 -8.44 -3.50
CA VAL A 62 -12.21 -9.78 -3.06
C VAL A 62 -13.35 -9.66 -2.08
N THR A 63 -14.41 -10.43 -2.33
CA THR A 63 -15.61 -10.53 -1.51
C THR A 63 -15.99 -12.01 -1.32
N GLU A 64 -17.15 -12.23 -0.76
CA GLU A 64 -17.70 -13.57 -0.52
C GLU A 64 -19.03 -13.74 -1.27
N CYS A 65 -19.31 -14.97 -1.68
CA CYS A 65 -20.62 -15.34 -2.20
C CYS A 65 -21.05 -16.69 -1.63
N VAL A 66 -22.33 -16.97 -1.73
CA VAL A 66 -22.89 -18.27 -1.32
C VAL A 66 -22.36 -19.35 -2.23
N GLY A 67 -21.75 -20.38 -1.66
CA GLY A 67 -21.23 -21.55 -2.40
C GLY A 67 -19.80 -21.41 -2.90
N GLY A 68 -19.05 -20.35 -2.56
CA GLY A 68 -17.64 -20.21 -2.93
C GLY A 68 -17.12 -18.79 -2.77
N GLY A 69 -15.97 -18.52 -3.37
CA GLY A 69 -15.34 -17.20 -3.39
C GLY A 69 -15.79 -16.35 -4.58
N ALA A 70 -15.75 -15.05 -4.40
CA ALA A 70 -16.04 -14.08 -5.44
C ALA A 70 -15.17 -12.84 -5.29
N PHE A 71 -15.17 -12.03 -6.32
CA PHE A 71 -14.69 -10.65 -6.26
C PHE A 71 -15.64 -9.74 -7.05
N ILE A 72 -15.58 -8.45 -6.78
CA ILE A 72 -16.33 -7.43 -7.51
C ILE A 72 -15.35 -6.58 -8.31
N VAL A 73 -15.85 -6.01 -9.39
CA VAL A 73 -15.10 -5.08 -10.25
C VAL A 73 -15.89 -3.79 -10.38
N ILE A 74 -15.36 -2.72 -9.83
CA ILE A 74 -16.00 -1.40 -9.75
C ILE A 74 -15.27 -0.47 -10.73
N PRO A 75 -15.97 0.20 -11.67
CA PRO A 75 -15.36 1.25 -12.49
C PRO A 75 -14.81 2.38 -11.60
N ILE A 76 -13.64 2.93 -11.96
CA ILE A 76 -12.97 3.99 -11.18
C ILE A 76 -13.87 5.22 -10.99
N GLN A 77 -14.72 5.54 -11.99
CA GLN A 77 -15.61 6.70 -11.94
C GLN A 77 -16.86 6.47 -11.10
N GLN A 78 -17.19 5.21 -10.78
CA GLN A 78 -18.39 4.86 -10.00
C GLN A 78 -18.13 5.02 -8.51
N THR A 79 -17.88 6.24 -8.07
CA THR A 79 -17.71 6.60 -6.65
C THR A 79 -19.05 6.66 -5.91
N GLY A 80 -18.99 6.73 -4.59
CA GLY A 80 -20.17 6.80 -3.72
C GLY A 80 -20.66 5.44 -3.26
N LYS A 81 -21.95 5.34 -2.99
CA LYS A 81 -22.54 4.14 -2.40
C LYS A 81 -22.76 3.05 -3.43
N LEU A 82 -22.18 1.87 -3.18
CA LEU A 82 -22.36 0.70 -4.03
C LEU A 82 -23.73 0.05 -3.78
N ASP A 83 -24.35 -0.48 -4.85
CA ASP A 83 -25.60 -1.24 -4.76
C ASP A 83 -25.37 -2.53 -3.93
N PRO A 84 -26.26 -2.88 -2.98
CA PRO A 84 -26.17 -4.14 -2.23
C PRO A 84 -26.18 -5.39 -3.11
N HIS A 85 -26.80 -5.32 -4.29
CA HIS A 85 -26.89 -6.40 -5.28
C HIS A 85 -25.87 -6.25 -6.41
N TYR A 86 -24.76 -5.50 -6.17
CA TYR A 86 -23.73 -5.28 -7.17
C TYR A 86 -23.24 -6.58 -7.77
N PRO A 87 -23.13 -6.69 -9.12
CA PRO A 87 -22.71 -7.92 -9.79
C PRO A 87 -21.34 -8.39 -9.35
N LYS A 88 -21.21 -9.71 -9.19
CA LYS A 88 -19.99 -10.37 -8.74
C LYS A 88 -19.41 -11.27 -9.82
N ILE A 89 -18.11 -11.44 -9.78
CA ILE A 89 -17.43 -12.50 -10.53
C ILE A 89 -17.34 -13.70 -9.59
N CYS A 90 -18.15 -14.74 -9.90
CA CYS A 90 -18.33 -15.94 -9.10
C CYS A 90 -18.00 -17.16 -9.95
N GLY A 91 -17.31 -18.15 -9.43
CA GLY A 91 -17.01 -19.36 -10.19
C GLY A 91 -15.93 -20.19 -9.53
N HIS A 92 -15.30 -19.63 -8.49
CA HIS A 92 -14.45 -20.40 -7.59
C HIS A 92 -15.30 -21.15 -6.57
N LYS A 93 -14.93 -22.40 -6.27
CA LYS A 93 -15.58 -23.25 -5.25
C LYS A 93 -15.05 -22.99 -3.83
N GLY A 94 -13.95 -22.27 -3.69
CA GLY A 94 -13.34 -21.85 -2.44
C GLY A 94 -13.13 -20.34 -2.41
N ASN A 95 -12.72 -19.79 -1.26
CA ASN A 95 -12.44 -18.37 -1.14
C ASN A 95 -11.39 -17.90 -2.14
N VAL A 96 -11.61 -16.74 -2.77
CA VAL A 96 -10.59 -16.07 -3.58
C VAL A 96 -9.53 -15.51 -2.64
N LEU A 97 -8.26 -15.80 -2.93
CA LEU A 97 -7.13 -15.38 -2.09
C LEU A 97 -6.34 -14.23 -2.69
N ASP A 98 -6.23 -14.17 -4.02
CA ASP A 98 -5.55 -13.07 -4.71
C ASP A 98 -6.23 -12.76 -6.05
N VAL A 99 -6.11 -11.49 -6.48
CA VAL A 99 -6.57 -10.99 -7.77
C VAL A 99 -5.51 -10.05 -8.36
N LYS A 100 -5.23 -10.18 -9.66
CA LYS A 100 -4.24 -9.35 -10.36
C LYS A 100 -4.70 -9.00 -11.77
N TRP A 101 -4.72 -7.71 -12.10
CA TRP A 101 -4.97 -7.26 -13.46
C TRP A 101 -3.81 -7.63 -14.39
N ASN A 102 -4.15 -7.99 -15.63
CA ASN A 102 -3.15 -8.16 -16.67
C ASN A 102 -2.49 -6.80 -16.96
N PRO A 103 -1.14 -6.68 -16.91
CA PRO A 103 -0.45 -5.41 -17.08
C PRO A 103 -0.61 -4.82 -18.50
N PHE A 104 -0.97 -5.66 -19.48
CA PHE A 104 -1.07 -5.28 -20.89
C PHE A 104 -2.51 -5.20 -21.39
N ASN A 105 -3.49 -5.65 -20.62
CA ASN A 105 -4.90 -5.58 -20.98
C ASN A 105 -5.77 -5.30 -19.75
N ASP A 106 -6.27 -4.08 -19.66
CA ASP A 106 -7.09 -3.60 -18.54
C ASP A 106 -8.43 -4.32 -18.35
N PHE A 107 -8.84 -5.12 -19.33
CA PHE A 107 -10.09 -5.88 -19.31
C PHE A 107 -9.90 -7.36 -18.99
N VAL A 108 -8.69 -7.75 -18.60
CA VAL A 108 -8.36 -9.13 -18.21
C VAL A 108 -7.84 -9.16 -16.80
N ILE A 109 -8.42 -10.00 -15.97
CA ILE A 109 -8.02 -10.19 -14.56
C ILE A 109 -7.82 -11.68 -14.27
N ALA A 110 -6.81 -12.00 -13.47
CA ALA A 110 -6.59 -13.33 -12.91
C ALA A 110 -7.04 -13.37 -11.45
N SER A 111 -7.56 -14.51 -11.01
CA SER A 111 -7.89 -14.80 -9.61
C SER A 111 -7.39 -16.19 -9.24
N CYS A 112 -6.99 -16.36 -7.98
CA CYS A 112 -6.65 -17.67 -7.42
C CYS A 112 -7.44 -17.96 -6.14
N SER A 113 -7.58 -19.24 -5.79
CA SER A 113 -8.52 -19.64 -4.76
C SER A 113 -8.06 -20.84 -3.94
N GLU A 114 -8.76 -21.03 -2.82
CA GLU A 114 -8.66 -22.21 -1.97
C GLU A 114 -9.08 -23.52 -2.70
N ASP A 115 -9.79 -23.40 -3.83
CA ASP A 115 -10.18 -24.55 -4.66
C ASP A 115 -9.04 -25.11 -5.53
N ALA A 116 -7.81 -24.65 -5.31
CA ALA A 116 -6.59 -25.05 -6.02
C ALA A 116 -6.56 -24.63 -7.51
N SER A 117 -7.45 -23.78 -7.96
CA SER A 117 -7.50 -23.28 -9.33
C SER A 117 -7.07 -21.83 -9.45
N VAL A 118 -6.60 -21.47 -10.64
CA VAL A 118 -6.45 -20.07 -11.09
C VAL A 118 -7.41 -19.87 -12.26
N LYS A 119 -8.12 -18.75 -12.28
CA LYS A 119 -9.08 -18.43 -13.32
C LYS A 119 -8.75 -17.07 -13.94
N ILE A 120 -8.92 -17.00 -15.26
CA ILE A 120 -8.74 -15.79 -16.06
C ILE A 120 -10.11 -15.32 -16.54
N TRP A 121 -10.38 -14.04 -16.37
CA TRP A 121 -11.68 -13.44 -16.64
C TRP A 121 -11.55 -12.29 -17.62
N ASP A 122 -12.47 -12.22 -18.59
CA ASP A 122 -12.67 -11.05 -19.41
C ASP A 122 -13.75 -10.17 -18.78
N ILE A 123 -13.39 -8.92 -18.52
CA ILE A 123 -14.31 -7.90 -17.96
C ILE A 123 -14.82 -7.03 -19.10
N PRO A 124 -16.14 -6.92 -19.29
CA PRO A 124 -16.70 -6.12 -20.36
C PRO A 124 -16.37 -4.63 -20.20
N LYS A 125 -16.30 -3.90 -21.31
CA LYS A 125 -16.03 -2.44 -21.33
C LYS A 125 -17.19 -1.61 -20.78
N HIS A 126 -18.38 -2.18 -20.70
CA HIS A 126 -19.59 -1.55 -20.16
C HIS A 126 -19.85 -2.05 -18.73
N LEU A 127 -20.70 -1.33 -18.02
CA LEU A 127 -21.07 -1.66 -16.65
C LEU A 127 -21.63 -3.10 -16.56
N LEU A 128 -21.17 -3.83 -15.55
CA LEU A 128 -21.69 -5.15 -15.25
C LEU A 128 -23.14 -5.05 -14.77
N THR A 129 -24.03 -5.79 -15.41
CA THR A 129 -25.47 -5.86 -15.05
C THR A 129 -25.85 -7.20 -14.41
N ARG A 130 -25.00 -8.21 -14.53
CA ARG A 130 -25.20 -9.57 -14.01
C ARG A 130 -23.89 -10.20 -13.58
N ASN A 131 -23.99 -11.23 -12.74
CA ASN A 131 -22.82 -11.99 -12.32
C ASN A 131 -22.12 -12.65 -13.51
N ILE A 132 -20.78 -12.69 -13.46
CA ILE A 132 -19.96 -13.48 -14.39
C ILE A 132 -19.60 -14.77 -13.67
N THR A 133 -19.95 -15.91 -14.26
CA THR A 133 -19.72 -17.23 -13.67
C THR A 133 -18.74 -18.10 -14.47
N ASN A 134 -18.58 -17.80 -15.75
CA ASN A 134 -17.74 -18.57 -16.66
C ASN A 134 -16.41 -17.84 -16.89
N PRO A 135 -15.27 -18.40 -16.45
CA PRO A 135 -13.97 -17.85 -16.75
C PRO A 135 -13.60 -18.05 -18.23
N LYS A 136 -12.76 -17.17 -18.77
CA LYS A 136 -12.16 -17.33 -20.08
C LYS A 136 -11.21 -18.53 -20.13
N LYS A 137 -10.43 -18.69 -19.06
CA LYS A 137 -9.52 -19.82 -18.89
C LYS A 137 -9.51 -20.30 -17.44
N GLU A 138 -9.26 -21.58 -17.27
CA GLU A 138 -9.07 -22.22 -15.98
C GLU A 138 -7.73 -22.97 -15.98
N LEU A 139 -6.89 -22.71 -14.96
CA LEU A 139 -5.57 -23.32 -14.80
C LEU A 139 -5.65 -24.34 -13.66
N LEU A 140 -5.45 -25.60 -14.00
CA LEU A 140 -5.59 -26.73 -13.07
C LEU A 140 -4.26 -27.50 -13.02
N GLY A 141 -3.50 -27.37 -11.94
CA GLY A 141 -2.21 -28.05 -11.77
C GLY A 141 -1.82 -28.15 -10.31
N HIS A 142 -2.16 -27.15 -9.50
CA HIS A 142 -1.93 -27.19 -8.07
C HIS A 142 -2.82 -28.24 -7.40
N VAL A 143 -2.25 -28.94 -6.41
CA VAL A 143 -2.98 -29.98 -5.63
C VAL A 143 -3.50 -29.43 -4.29
N ARG A 144 -3.14 -28.19 -3.95
CA ARG A 144 -3.60 -27.47 -2.78
C ARG A 144 -3.96 -26.03 -3.17
N LYS A 145 -4.57 -25.30 -2.23
CA LYS A 145 -4.98 -23.91 -2.45
C LYS A 145 -3.86 -23.06 -3.03
N VAL A 146 -4.23 -22.18 -3.96
CA VAL A 146 -3.34 -21.21 -4.60
C VAL A 146 -3.54 -19.86 -3.93
N ASP A 147 -2.46 -19.27 -3.44
CA ASP A 147 -2.53 -18.05 -2.62
C ASP A 147 -1.89 -16.82 -3.25
N LEU A 148 -1.01 -17.00 -4.23
CA LEU A 148 -0.35 -15.92 -4.93
C LEU A 148 -0.41 -16.14 -6.45
N ILE A 149 -0.66 -15.04 -7.16
CA ILE A 149 -0.51 -14.96 -8.61
C ILE A 149 0.28 -13.71 -8.97
N GLU A 150 1.10 -13.80 -10.02
CA GLU A 150 1.86 -12.65 -10.52
C GLU A 150 2.00 -12.75 -12.04
N TRP A 151 1.70 -11.65 -12.74
CA TRP A 151 1.94 -11.56 -14.18
C TRP A 151 3.40 -11.27 -14.48
N HIS A 152 3.87 -11.83 -15.60
CA HIS A 152 5.21 -11.48 -16.09
C HIS A 152 5.25 -9.98 -16.48
N PRO A 153 6.29 -9.22 -16.06
CA PRO A 153 6.28 -7.76 -16.24
C PRO A 153 6.46 -7.28 -17.67
N THR A 154 6.98 -8.09 -18.59
CA THR A 154 7.30 -7.68 -19.96
C THR A 154 6.79 -8.64 -21.04
N ALA A 155 6.51 -9.91 -20.72
CA ALA A 155 6.01 -10.91 -21.65
C ALA A 155 4.48 -11.05 -21.54
N ASN A 156 3.80 -10.96 -22.68
CA ASN A 156 2.35 -11.13 -22.75
C ASN A 156 1.94 -12.57 -22.42
N ASN A 157 0.77 -12.74 -21.81
CA ASN A 157 0.15 -14.03 -21.55
C ASN A 157 1.00 -15.04 -20.76
N ILE A 158 1.95 -14.56 -19.96
CA ILE A 158 2.72 -15.38 -19.00
C ILE A 158 2.26 -15.02 -17.59
N LEU A 159 1.79 -16.05 -16.86
CA LEU A 159 1.32 -15.93 -15.48
C LEU A 159 2.05 -16.93 -14.58
N PHE A 160 2.34 -16.49 -13.36
CA PHE A 160 2.90 -17.32 -12.30
C PHE A 160 1.86 -17.53 -11.20
N SER A 161 1.80 -18.73 -10.67
CA SER A 161 0.97 -19.03 -9.49
C SER A 161 1.76 -19.81 -8.46
N SER A 162 1.50 -19.54 -7.19
CA SER A 162 2.11 -20.24 -6.06
C SER A 162 1.03 -20.84 -5.18
N GLY A 163 1.23 -22.08 -4.76
CA GLY A 163 0.27 -22.82 -3.94
C GLY A 163 0.85 -23.35 -2.64
N TYR A 164 -0.05 -23.85 -1.79
CA TYR A 164 0.29 -24.53 -0.54
C TYR A 164 0.85 -25.95 -0.76
N ASP A 165 1.06 -26.34 -2.01
CA ASP A 165 1.87 -27.48 -2.43
C ASP A 165 3.36 -27.14 -2.56
N TYR A 166 3.74 -25.89 -2.18
CA TYR A 166 5.10 -25.34 -2.14
C TYR A 166 5.73 -25.12 -3.51
N LYS A 167 4.93 -25.24 -4.57
CA LYS A 167 5.37 -25.08 -5.96
C LYS A 167 4.97 -23.73 -6.51
N ILE A 168 5.79 -23.24 -7.45
CA ILE A 168 5.41 -22.14 -8.32
C ILE A 168 5.24 -22.71 -9.71
N MET A 169 4.11 -22.46 -10.33
CA MET A 169 3.78 -22.90 -11.68
C MET A 169 3.76 -21.72 -12.64
N ILE A 170 4.35 -21.92 -13.82
CA ILE A 170 4.42 -20.95 -14.90
C ILE A 170 3.45 -21.37 -15.99
N TRP A 171 2.58 -20.45 -16.38
CA TRP A 171 1.50 -20.71 -17.33
C TRP A 171 1.68 -19.86 -18.58
N ASN A 172 1.57 -20.51 -19.74
CA ASN A 172 1.38 -19.83 -21.02
C ASN A 172 -0.11 -19.79 -21.34
N LEU A 173 -0.68 -18.60 -21.38
CA LEU A 173 -2.11 -18.38 -21.68
C LEU A 173 -2.38 -18.20 -23.18
N ASP A 174 -1.32 -18.16 -24.00
CA ASP A 174 -1.42 -18.03 -25.46
C ASP A 174 -1.73 -19.39 -26.11
N THR A 175 -2.81 -20.02 -25.67
CA THR A 175 -3.33 -21.30 -26.14
C THR A 175 -4.81 -21.17 -26.46
N ARG A 176 -5.34 -22.07 -27.31
CA ARG A 176 -6.79 -22.10 -27.59
C ARG A 176 -7.60 -22.82 -26.52
N GLU A 177 -6.95 -23.53 -25.63
CA GLU A 177 -7.60 -24.33 -24.59
C GLU A 177 -8.22 -23.42 -23.53
N ALA A 178 -9.47 -23.72 -23.17
CA ALA A 178 -10.16 -23.05 -22.07
C ALA A 178 -9.70 -23.58 -20.70
N VAL A 179 -9.28 -24.83 -20.62
CA VAL A 179 -8.73 -25.49 -19.43
C VAL A 179 -7.29 -25.88 -19.72
N ILE A 180 -6.36 -25.35 -18.94
CA ILE A 180 -4.92 -25.58 -19.05
C ILE A 180 -4.50 -26.39 -17.83
N SER A 181 -4.14 -27.66 -18.03
CA SER A 181 -3.72 -28.58 -16.95
C SER A 181 -2.20 -28.76 -16.86
N ASN A 182 -1.47 -28.32 -17.89
CA ASN A 182 -0.03 -28.50 -17.97
C ASN A 182 0.67 -27.13 -17.92
N PRO A 183 1.31 -26.77 -16.78
CA PRO A 183 2.15 -25.58 -16.74
C PRO A 183 3.38 -25.78 -17.63
N VAL A 184 3.89 -24.71 -18.21
CA VAL A 184 5.12 -24.76 -19.04
C VAL A 184 6.36 -25.05 -18.20
N LYS A 185 6.32 -24.73 -16.91
CA LYS A 185 7.39 -25.02 -15.95
C LYS A 185 6.83 -25.11 -14.54
N ILE A 186 7.42 -25.97 -13.72
CA ILE A 186 7.17 -26.09 -12.28
C ILE A 186 8.49 -25.81 -11.57
N LEU A 187 8.48 -24.82 -10.66
CA LEU A 187 9.59 -24.52 -9.77
C LEU A 187 9.34 -25.22 -8.43
N ASP A 188 10.16 -26.23 -8.12
CA ASP A 188 10.07 -27.05 -6.91
C ASP A 188 11.30 -26.83 -6.01
N ALA A 189 11.60 -25.54 -5.73
CA ALA A 189 12.76 -25.12 -4.95
C ALA A 189 12.44 -24.81 -3.48
N HIS A 190 11.17 -24.85 -3.11
CA HIS A 190 10.70 -24.39 -1.80
C HIS A 190 10.33 -25.59 -0.91
N LYS A 191 10.62 -25.46 0.39
CA LYS A 191 10.31 -26.48 1.41
C LYS A 191 9.06 -26.15 2.23
N ASP A 192 8.47 -24.98 2.00
CA ASP A 192 7.28 -24.49 2.68
C ASP A 192 6.56 -23.49 1.76
N VAL A 193 5.47 -22.89 2.25
CA VAL A 193 4.64 -21.93 1.51
C VAL A 193 5.45 -20.70 1.11
N VAL A 194 5.33 -20.30 -0.13
CA VAL A 194 5.86 -19.04 -0.66
C VAL A 194 4.94 -17.90 -0.22
N LEU A 195 5.49 -16.91 0.46
CA LEU A 195 4.75 -15.80 1.05
C LEU A 195 4.73 -14.55 0.15
N SER A 196 5.66 -14.46 -0.79
CA SER A 196 5.79 -13.33 -1.70
C SER A 196 6.60 -13.70 -2.93
N MET A 197 6.23 -13.13 -4.06
CA MET A 197 6.95 -13.19 -5.34
C MET A 197 7.15 -11.78 -5.87
N SER A 198 8.30 -11.49 -6.46
CA SER A 198 8.58 -10.22 -7.13
C SER A 198 9.54 -10.43 -8.28
N PHE A 199 9.25 -9.83 -9.44
CA PHE A 199 10.13 -9.84 -10.61
C PHE A 199 11.07 -8.64 -10.61
N ASN A 200 12.25 -8.81 -11.21
CA ASN A 200 13.05 -7.69 -11.66
C ASN A 200 12.40 -7.01 -12.87
N THR A 201 12.98 -5.90 -13.34
CA THR A 201 12.37 -5.02 -14.34
C THR A 201 12.07 -5.72 -15.68
N ASP A 202 12.91 -6.66 -16.12
CA ASP A 202 12.76 -7.37 -17.40
C ASP A 202 12.16 -8.78 -17.27
N GLY A 203 11.85 -9.22 -16.04
CA GLY A 203 11.27 -10.54 -15.76
C GLY A 203 12.25 -11.71 -15.89
N SER A 204 13.55 -11.44 -16.04
CA SER A 204 14.58 -12.50 -16.11
C SER A 204 14.86 -13.16 -14.78
N LEU A 205 14.53 -12.49 -13.67
CA LEU A 205 14.77 -12.96 -12.30
C LEU A 205 13.48 -12.88 -11.48
N LEU A 206 13.27 -13.90 -10.65
CA LEU A 206 12.19 -13.99 -9.67
C LEU A 206 12.78 -14.05 -8.27
N ALA A 207 12.46 -13.09 -7.42
CA ALA A 207 12.72 -13.16 -5.99
C ALA A 207 11.51 -13.76 -5.26
N THR A 208 11.76 -14.66 -4.34
CA THR A 208 10.73 -15.30 -3.52
C THR A 208 11.07 -15.20 -2.03
N ALA A 209 10.07 -14.94 -1.20
CA ALA A 209 10.14 -15.11 0.25
C ALA A 209 9.30 -16.33 0.64
N CYS A 210 9.88 -17.23 1.44
CA CYS A 210 9.25 -18.47 1.82
C CYS A 210 9.17 -18.59 3.36
N ARG A 211 8.14 -19.29 3.86
CA ARG A 211 7.96 -19.55 5.29
C ARG A 211 9.13 -20.36 5.90
N ASP A 212 9.91 -21.06 5.07
CA ASP A 212 11.16 -21.72 5.48
C ASP A 212 12.27 -20.75 5.90
N ARG A 213 11.97 -19.44 5.98
CA ARG A 213 12.85 -18.33 6.37
C ARG A 213 13.95 -18.02 5.37
N LYS A 214 13.70 -18.30 4.10
CA LYS A 214 14.67 -18.05 3.02
C LYS A 214 14.12 -17.06 2.02
N ILE A 215 15.02 -16.22 1.54
CA ILE A 215 14.87 -15.47 0.29
C ILE A 215 15.63 -16.23 -0.78
N ARG A 216 15.01 -16.45 -1.92
CA ARG A 216 15.64 -17.06 -3.07
C ARG A 216 15.55 -16.14 -4.28
N LEU A 217 16.65 -16.08 -5.02
CA LEU A 217 16.71 -15.49 -6.33
C LEU A 217 16.77 -16.64 -7.36
N ILE A 218 15.79 -16.69 -8.25
CA ILE A 218 15.55 -17.82 -9.14
C ILE A 218 15.56 -17.31 -10.59
N ASP A 219 16.21 -18.06 -11.49
CA ASP A 219 15.95 -17.97 -12.92
C ASP A 219 14.65 -18.75 -13.21
N PRO A 220 13.53 -18.07 -13.53
CA PRO A 220 12.24 -18.74 -13.65
C PRO A 220 12.16 -19.69 -14.85
N ARG A 221 12.91 -19.45 -15.93
CA ARG A 221 12.93 -20.32 -17.12
C ARG A 221 13.77 -21.58 -16.91
N ALA A 222 14.99 -21.39 -16.41
CA ALA A 222 15.84 -22.51 -16.05
C ALA A 222 15.25 -23.31 -14.87
N GLY A 223 14.56 -22.64 -13.96
CA GLY A 223 14.07 -23.22 -12.70
C GLY A 223 15.17 -23.40 -11.67
N THR A 224 16.31 -22.72 -11.84
CA THR A 224 17.48 -22.83 -10.97
C THR A 224 17.50 -21.73 -9.94
N VAL A 225 17.83 -22.09 -8.69
CA VAL A 225 18.11 -21.13 -7.62
C VAL A 225 19.51 -20.58 -7.84
N LEU A 226 19.60 -19.28 -8.12
CA LEU A 226 20.89 -18.60 -8.34
C LEU A 226 21.52 -18.21 -7.00
N GLN A 227 20.71 -17.75 -6.06
CA GLN A 227 21.15 -17.37 -4.73
C GLN A 227 20.07 -17.72 -3.70
N GLU A 228 20.51 -18.05 -2.51
CA GLU A 228 19.65 -18.33 -1.37
C GLU A 228 20.21 -17.67 -0.12
N ALA A 229 19.38 -16.93 0.60
CA ALA A 229 19.73 -16.33 1.87
C ALA A 229 18.83 -16.86 2.99
N SER A 230 19.41 -17.22 4.12
CA SER A 230 18.71 -17.70 5.30
C SER A 230 19.13 -16.91 6.54
N TYR A 231 18.17 -16.25 7.17
CA TYR A 231 18.46 -15.41 8.34
C TYR A 231 17.74 -15.91 9.59
N LYS A 232 18.51 -15.96 10.69
CA LYS A 232 17.97 -16.33 11.99
C LYS A 232 17.28 -15.15 12.69
N SER A 233 17.68 -13.91 12.37
CA SER A 233 17.20 -12.67 12.99
C SER A 233 15.98 -12.08 12.31
N HIS A 234 15.74 -12.37 11.02
CA HIS A 234 14.72 -11.76 10.19
C HIS A 234 13.80 -12.81 9.59
N ARG A 235 12.51 -12.78 9.96
CA ARG A 235 11.48 -13.62 9.32
C ARG A 235 10.86 -12.83 8.18
N VAL A 236 11.31 -13.09 6.97
CA VAL A 236 10.81 -12.42 5.78
C VAL A 236 9.35 -12.81 5.52
N ASN A 237 8.51 -11.80 5.31
CA ASN A 237 7.11 -11.96 4.93
C ASN A 237 6.86 -11.51 3.48
N LYS A 238 7.44 -10.38 3.07
CA LYS A 238 7.34 -9.86 1.71
C LYS A 238 8.71 -9.52 1.16
N VAL A 239 8.88 -9.71 -0.15
CA VAL A 239 10.08 -9.35 -0.90
C VAL A 239 9.69 -8.53 -2.12
N LEU A 240 10.50 -7.56 -2.48
CA LEU A 240 10.24 -6.65 -3.59
C LEU A 240 11.55 -6.29 -4.31
N PHE A 241 11.60 -6.42 -5.63
CA PHE A 241 12.67 -5.85 -6.43
C PHE A 241 12.54 -4.32 -6.51
N LEU A 242 13.66 -3.62 -6.34
CA LEU A 242 13.70 -2.17 -6.44
C LEU A 242 14.11 -1.72 -7.85
N GLY A 243 13.40 -2.20 -8.86
CA GLY A 243 13.57 -1.80 -10.24
C GLY A 243 15.03 -1.87 -10.72
N ASN A 244 15.52 -0.78 -11.30
CA ASN A 244 16.88 -0.70 -11.88
C ASN A 244 18.00 -0.49 -10.85
N VAL A 245 17.69 -0.39 -9.55
CA VAL A 245 18.70 -0.13 -8.50
C VAL A 245 19.50 -1.40 -8.16
N LYS A 246 19.15 -2.55 -8.73
CA LYS A 246 19.75 -3.86 -8.47
C LYS A 246 19.78 -4.23 -6.99
N LYS A 247 18.71 -3.90 -6.28
CA LYS A 247 18.53 -4.20 -4.87
C LYS A 247 17.20 -4.91 -4.65
N LEU A 248 17.13 -5.67 -3.58
CA LEU A 248 15.92 -6.27 -3.05
C LEU A 248 15.57 -5.59 -1.74
N PHE A 249 14.29 -5.40 -1.52
CA PHE A 249 13.76 -4.95 -0.26
C PHE A 249 12.90 -6.05 0.35
N SER A 250 13.00 -6.26 1.65
CA SER A 250 12.15 -7.22 2.35
C SER A 250 11.53 -6.61 3.59
N THR A 251 10.32 -7.04 3.89
CA THR A 251 9.66 -6.77 5.16
C THR A 251 9.46 -8.08 5.93
N GLY A 252 9.48 -7.98 7.24
CA GLY A 252 9.34 -9.15 8.08
C GLY A 252 9.24 -8.80 9.55
N THR A 253 9.59 -9.77 10.38
CA THR A 253 9.65 -9.63 11.83
C THR A 253 11.02 -10.02 12.35
N SER A 254 11.55 -9.21 13.27
CA SER A 254 12.79 -9.51 13.97
C SER A 254 12.59 -10.67 14.96
N ARG A 255 13.69 -11.18 15.55
CA ARG A 255 13.63 -12.18 16.63
C ARG A 255 12.89 -11.68 17.87
N TRP A 256 12.77 -10.37 18.02
CA TRP A 256 12.04 -9.71 19.12
C TRP A 256 10.57 -9.45 18.77
N ASN A 257 10.12 -9.97 17.62
CA ASN A 257 8.78 -9.79 17.08
C ASN A 257 8.42 -8.34 16.70
N ASN A 258 9.44 -7.49 16.50
CA ASN A 258 9.25 -6.15 15.94
C ASN A 258 9.08 -6.23 14.43
N ARG A 259 8.32 -5.32 13.84
CA ARG A 259 8.28 -5.15 12.38
C ARG A 259 9.63 -4.65 11.92
N GLN A 260 10.19 -5.34 10.93
CA GLN A 260 11.54 -5.11 10.46
C GLN A 260 11.57 -4.98 8.94
N ILE A 261 12.43 -4.11 8.45
CA ILE A 261 12.75 -3.96 7.03
C ILE A 261 14.21 -4.30 6.80
N ALA A 262 14.51 -4.81 5.62
CA ALA A 262 15.89 -5.06 5.21
C ALA A 262 16.09 -4.77 3.72
N LEU A 263 17.29 -4.32 3.39
CA LEU A 263 17.74 -4.03 2.02
C LEU A 263 18.90 -4.95 1.68
N TRP A 264 18.89 -5.51 0.48
CA TRP A 264 19.85 -6.51 0.01
C TRP A 264 20.45 -6.10 -1.32
N ASP A 265 21.68 -6.51 -1.57
CA ASP A 265 22.25 -6.46 -2.91
C ASP A 265 21.73 -7.64 -3.74
N GLN A 266 21.28 -7.39 -4.96
CA GLN A 266 20.84 -8.43 -5.89
C GLN A 266 21.97 -9.42 -6.23
N ASN A 267 23.21 -8.97 -6.25
CA ASN A 267 24.36 -9.78 -6.60
C ASN A 267 24.92 -10.61 -5.43
N ASP A 268 24.62 -10.20 -4.19
CA ASP A 268 25.06 -10.88 -2.98
C ASP A 268 24.01 -10.79 -1.87
N LEU A 269 23.28 -11.87 -1.67
CA LEU A 269 22.28 -12.00 -0.61
C LEU A 269 22.89 -12.49 0.71
N SER A 270 24.20 -12.67 0.84
CA SER A 270 24.83 -13.25 2.03
C SER A 270 24.66 -12.39 3.28
N VAL A 271 24.65 -11.05 3.11
CA VAL A 271 24.46 -10.07 4.20
C VAL A 271 23.57 -8.92 3.72
N PRO A 272 22.59 -8.49 4.53
CA PRO A 272 21.78 -7.30 4.20
C PRO A 272 22.65 -6.03 4.20
N LEU A 273 22.39 -5.14 3.27
CA LEU A 273 23.01 -3.81 3.22
C LEU A 273 22.51 -2.90 4.36
N LEU A 274 21.28 -3.12 4.76
CA LEU A 274 20.59 -2.42 5.85
C LEU A 274 19.56 -3.35 6.48
N GLU A 275 19.47 -3.34 7.80
CA GLU A 275 18.44 -4.02 8.58
C GLU A 275 17.97 -3.05 9.67
N GLU A 276 16.66 -2.77 9.75
CA GLU A 276 16.10 -1.77 10.65
C GLU A 276 14.79 -2.26 11.25
N ASP A 277 14.67 -2.19 12.58
CA ASP A 277 13.43 -2.41 13.30
C ASP A 277 12.59 -1.12 13.27
N LEU A 278 11.34 -1.21 12.81
CA LEU A 278 10.47 -0.04 12.69
C LEU A 278 9.70 0.25 13.97
N ASP A 279 9.05 -0.77 14.52
CA ASP A 279 8.21 -0.66 15.71
C ASP A 279 7.87 -2.03 16.31
N GLY A 280 7.26 -2.02 17.50
CA GLY A 280 6.82 -3.22 18.22
C GLY A 280 5.46 -3.77 17.79
N SER A 281 4.86 -3.32 16.70
CA SER A 281 3.63 -3.88 16.16
C SER A 281 3.88 -5.26 15.53
N SER A 282 2.88 -6.14 15.57
CA SER A 282 2.95 -7.48 14.98
C SER A 282 2.33 -7.59 13.59
N GLY A 283 1.78 -6.49 13.06
CA GLY A 283 1.10 -6.47 11.77
C GLY A 283 2.05 -6.66 10.58
N LEU A 284 1.57 -7.29 9.51
CA LEU A 284 2.29 -7.41 8.25
C LEU A 284 2.54 -6.04 7.61
N LEU A 285 3.67 -5.88 6.94
CA LEU A 285 4.01 -4.71 6.14
C LEU A 285 3.91 -5.03 4.65
N PHE A 286 3.15 -4.23 3.91
CA PHE A 286 3.06 -4.27 2.45
C PHE A 286 4.02 -3.23 1.86
N PRO A 287 5.09 -3.66 1.17
CA PRO A 287 5.98 -2.75 0.47
C PRO A 287 5.47 -2.47 -0.94
N PHE A 288 5.59 -1.22 -1.38
CA PHE A 288 5.34 -0.77 -2.76
C PHE A 288 6.48 0.12 -3.20
N TYR A 289 6.95 -0.08 -4.42
CA TYR A 289 8.06 0.70 -4.96
C TYR A 289 7.68 1.36 -6.27
N ASP A 290 8.02 2.63 -6.37
CA ASP A 290 7.93 3.42 -7.58
C ASP A 290 9.31 3.59 -8.19
N SER A 291 9.61 2.85 -9.25
CA SER A 291 10.90 2.89 -9.93
C SER A 291 11.21 4.24 -10.56
N ASP A 292 10.19 5.00 -10.96
CA ASP A 292 10.33 6.28 -11.65
C ASP A 292 10.82 7.38 -10.71
N THR A 293 10.31 7.40 -9.48
CA THR A 293 10.67 8.38 -8.45
C THR A 293 11.63 7.83 -7.39
N ARG A 294 11.92 6.54 -7.41
CA ARG A 294 12.66 5.80 -6.36
C ARG A 294 12.02 5.91 -4.98
N MET A 295 10.71 6.13 -4.94
CA MET A 295 9.95 6.16 -3.70
C MET A 295 9.56 4.75 -3.28
N LEU A 296 9.83 4.42 -2.03
CA LEU A 296 9.40 3.20 -1.39
C LEU A 296 8.35 3.53 -0.34
N TYR A 297 7.21 2.85 -0.42
CA TYR A 297 6.11 2.98 0.52
C TYR A 297 5.96 1.68 1.30
N VAL A 298 5.75 1.78 2.60
CA VAL A 298 5.56 0.64 3.50
C VAL A 298 4.28 0.84 4.28
N ALA A 299 3.25 0.07 3.96
CA ALA A 299 1.93 0.16 4.57
C ALA A 299 1.68 -1.00 5.53
N GLY A 300 1.23 -0.72 6.75
CA GLY A 300 0.92 -1.75 7.73
C GLY A 300 -0.46 -2.37 7.51
N LYS A 301 -0.59 -3.70 7.57
CA LYS A 301 -1.88 -4.39 7.63
C LYS A 301 -2.42 -4.32 9.06
N GLY A 302 -3.64 -3.82 9.21
CA GLY A 302 -4.29 -3.66 10.51
C GLY A 302 -3.94 -2.35 11.23
N ASP A 303 -3.07 -1.53 10.66
CA ASP A 303 -2.90 -0.13 11.05
C ASP A 303 -3.34 0.81 9.91
N GLY A 304 -3.36 2.12 10.17
CA GLY A 304 -3.81 3.11 9.18
C GLY A 304 -2.67 3.80 8.44
N ASN A 305 -1.43 3.53 8.80
CA ASN A 305 -0.28 4.34 8.44
C ASN A 305 0.44 3.81 7.20
N ILE A 306 1.07 4.73 6.45
CA ILE A 306 1.94 4.42 5.31
C ILE A 306 3.21 5.23 5.48
N ARG A 307 4.34 4.56 5.75
CA ARG A 307 5.67 5.17 5.78
C ARG A 307 6.24 5.26 4.39
N TYR A 308 6.95 6.32 4.09
CA TYR A 308 7.60 6.43 2.80
C TYR A 308 9.03 6.95 2.89
N TYR A 309 9.84 6.40 1.99
CA TYR A 309 11.26 6.55 1.93
C TYR A 309 11.69 6.86 0.50
N GLU A 310 12.84 7.46 0.34
CA GLU A 310 13.51 7.60 -0.95
C GLU A 310 14.75 6.71 -0.98
N ILE A 311 14.89 5.91 -2.04
CA ILE A 311 16.02 5.01 -2.24
C ILE A 311 17.17 5.78 -2.89
N SER A 312 18.37 5.69 -2.29
CA SER A 312 19.60 6.24 -2.82
C SER A 312 20.54 5.12 -3.30
N PRO A 313 21.36 5.35 -4.34
CA PRO A 313 22.36 4.39 -4.77
C PRO A 313 23.47 4.22 -3.72
N GLU A 314 23.76 5.26 -2.95
CA GLU A 314 24.82 5.34 -1.93
C GLU A 314 24.23 5.37 -0.52
N LYS A 315 25.08 5.08 0.48
CA LYS A 315 24.71 5.16 1.89
C LYS A 315 24.27 6.59 2.30
N PRO A 316 23.26 6.72 3.12
CA PRO A 316 22.35 5.71 3.64
C PRO A 316 21.31 5.33 2.59
N TYR A 317 21.38 4.15 2.03
CA TYR A 317 20.55 3.67 0.90
C TYR A 317 19.04 3.97 1.05
N LEU A 318 18.55 4.05 2.26
CA LEU A 318 17.15 4.27 2.60
C LEU A 318 17.02 5.59 3.37
N ASN A 319 16.32 6.56 2.79
CA ASN A 319 16.11 7.88 3.40
C ASN A 319 14.65 8.03 3.79
N TYR A 320 14.34 7.99 5.08
CA TYR A 320 13.00 8.28 5.59
C TYR A 320 12.59 9.70 5.20
N LEU A 321 11.35 9.85 4.70
CA LEU A 321 10.79 11.15 4.34
C LEU A 321 9.70 11.56 5.31
N MET A 322 8.64 10.76 5.39
CA MET A 322 7.48 11.05 6.22
C MET A 322 6.59 9.79 6.39
N GLU A 323 5.54 9.93 7.15
CA GLU A 323 4.49 8.93 7.32
C GLU A 323 3.11 9.56 7.11
N TYR A 324 2.27 8.92 6.30
CA TYR A 324 0.85 9.25 6.23
C TYR A 324 0.13 8.57 7.38
N HIS A 325 -0.56 9.34 8.22
CA HIS A 325 -1.31 8.85 9.37
C HIS A 325 -2.80 8.79 9.09
N SER A 326 -3.43 7.69 9.49
CA SER A 326 -4.87 7.52 9.43
C SER A 326 -5.36 6.68 10.60
N HIS A 327 -6.46 7.08 11.22
CA HIS A 327 -7.11 6.32 12.30
C HIS A 327 -7.89 5.10 11.80
N LEU A 328 -8.04 4.95 10.48
CA LEU A 328 -8.81 3.86 9.87
C LEU A 328 -7.86 2.74 9.46
N PRO A 329 -7.90 1.58 10.13
CA PRO A 329 -7.01 0.47 9.81
C PRO A 329 -7.37 -0.14 8.45
N GLN A 330 -6.34 -0.40 7.64
CA GLN A 330 -6.48 -1.10 6.37
C GLN A 330 -6.31 -2.61 6.52
N LYS A 331 -7.12 -3.35 5.79
CA LYS A 331 -7.00 -4.80 5.63
C LYS A 331 -6.12 -5.17 4.43
N GLY A 332 -6.27 -4.41 3.37
CA GLY A 332 -5.56 -4.57 2.11
C GLY A 332 -5.44 -3.24 1.39
N ILE A 333 -4.60 -3.21 0.37
CA ILE A 333 -4.32 -2.00 -0.39
C ILE A 333 -4.10 -2.38 -1.86
N GLY A 334 -4.80 -1.67 -2.77
CA GLY A 334 -4.48 -1.66 -4.19
C GLY A 334 -3.70 -0.40 -4.56
N ILE A 335 -2.98 -0.44 -5.67
CA ILE A 335 -2.24 0.70 -6.21
C ILE A 335 -2.66 0.98 -7.65
N MET A 336 -2.74 2.27 -8.01
CA MET A 336 -2.98 2.71 -9.38
C MET A 336 -1.68 2.64 -10.19
N PRO A 337 -1.68 2.00 -11.36
CA PRO A 337 -0.55 2.10 -12.29
C PRO A 337 -0.29 3.56 -12.70
N LYS A 338 0.96 3.90 -13.02
CA LYS A 338 1.40 5.26 -13.38
C LYS A 338 0.51 5.93 -14.43
N ARG A 339 0.06 5.18 -15.42
CA ARG A 339 -0.79 5.68 -16.52
C ARG A 339 -2.21 6.11 -16.10
N GLY A 340 -2.63 5.80 -14.87
CA GLY A 340 -3.92 6.21 -14.31
C GLY A 340 -3.83 7.35 -13.30
N LEU A 341 -2.64 7.94 -13.09
CA LEU A 341 -2.42 9.03 -12.15
C LEU A 341 -2.83 10.39 -12.75
N ASP A 342 -3.18 11.32 -11.87
CA ASP A 342 -3.46 12.71 -12.25
C ASP A 342 -2.17 13.52 -12.28
N VAL A 343 -1.59 13.63 -13.48
CA VAL A 343 -0.35 14.38 -13.69
C VAL A 343 -0.54 15.89 -13.52
N SER A 344 -1.78 16.41 -13.67
CA SER A 344 -2.09 17.82 -13.49
C SER A 344 -2.04 18.23 -12.02
N ALA A 345 -2.38 17.28 -11.12
CA ALA A 345 -2.28 17.46 -9.67
C ALA A 345 -0.89 17.14 -9.10
N CYS A 346 0.11 16.88 -9.92
CA CYS A 346 1.44 16.42 -9.50
C CYS A 346 1.39 15.14 -8.63
N GLU A 347 0.46 14.26 -8.95
CA GLU A 347 0.29 12.98 -8.27
C GLU A 347 1.32 11.97 -8.79
N ILE A 348 2.14 11.41 -7.88
CA ILE A 348 3.19 10.45 -8.25
C ILE A 348 2.83 9.00 -7.89
N PHE A 349 1.86 8.80 -6.98
CA PHE A 349 1.40 7.48 -6.57
C PHE A 349 -0.03 7.57 -6.03
N ARG A 350 -0.84 6.49 -6.17
CA ARG A 350 -2.19 6.43 -5.59
C ARG A 350 -2.47 5.07 -5.01
N PHE A 351 -2.88 5.08 -3.74
CA PHE A 351 -3.37 3.92 -3.02
C PHE A 351 -4.89 3.85 -3.03
N TYR A 352 -5.42 2.62 -2.95
CA TYR A 352 -6.83 2.33 -2.67
C TYR A 352 -6.87 1.45 -1.43
N LYS A 353 -7.22 2.05 -0.31
CA LYS A 353 -7.17 1.48 1.01
C LYS A 353 -8.49 0.79 1.34
N LEU A 354 -8.46 -0.53 1.63
CA LEU A 354 -9.63 -1.29 2.05
C LEU A 354 -9.86 -1.18 3.55
N ILE A 355 -10.96 -0.56 3.97
CA ILE A 355 -11.33 -0.32 5.37
C ILE A 355 -12.58 -1.15 5.70
N PRO A 356 -12.42 -2.40 6.21
CA PRO A 356 -13.54 -3.30 6.42
C PRO A 356 -14.50 -2.82 7.51
N THR A 357 -14.02 -2.10 8.53
CA THR A 357 -14.85 -1.56 9.61
C THR A 357 -15.92 -0.57 9.15
N LYS A 358 -15.70 0.06 8.00
CA LYS A 358 -16.63 1.00 7.36
C LYS A 358 -17.17 0.51 6.02
N SER A 359 -16.79 -0.69 5.58
CA SER A 359 -17.10 -1.19 4.22
C SER A 359 -16.70 -0.18 3.13
N LEU A 360 -15.55 0.45 3.28
CA LEU A 360 -15.12 1.63 2.52
C LEU A 360 -13.82 1.33 1.76
N ILE A 361 -13.74 1.84 0.50
CA ILE A 361 -12.45 2.01 -0.19
C ILE A 361 -12.13 3.50 -0.22
N GLU A 362 -10.98 3.85 0.35
CA GLU A 362 -10.50 5.22 0.42
C GLU A 362 -9.28 5.41 -0.50
N PRO A 363 -9.38 6.18 -1.59
CA PRO A 363 -8.24 6.57 -2.39
C PRO A 363 -7.34 7.56 -1.63
N ILE A 364 -6.01 7.36 -1.71
CA ILE A 364 -5.01 8.26 -1.14
C ILE A 364 -4.00 8.60 -2.22
N SER A 365 -3.94 9.86 -2.61
CA SER A 365 -3.00 10.38 -3.60
C SER A 365 -1.73 10.90 -2.94
N MET A 366 -0.57 10.46 -3.42
CA MET A 366 0.73 10.99 -3.01
C MET A 366 1.12 12.12 -3.97
N ILE A 367 1.20 13.34 -3.44
CA ILE A 367 1.32 14.58 -4.22
C ILE A 367 2.64 15.26 -3.93
N VAL A 368 3.34 15.66 -4.99
CA VAL A 368 4.50 16.56 -4.89
C VAL A 368 4.00 18.00 -4.93
N PRO A 369 4.21 18.80 -3.86
CA PRO A 369 3.75 20.19 -3.88
C PRO A 369 4.51 21.00 -4.94
N ARG A 370 3.80 21.59 -5.87
CA ARG A 370 4.32 22.47 -6.91
C ARG A 370 3.50 23.76 -6.96
N ARG A 371 4.14 24.85 -7.34
CA ARG A 371 3.49 26.16 -7.49
C ARG A 371 2.90 26.36 -8.90
N SER A 372 3.43 25.64 -9.89
CA SER A 372 3.01 25.73 -11.27
C SER A 372 2.00 24.61 -11.58
N GLU A 373 0.97 24.94 -12.35
CA GLU A 373 -0.03 24.01 -12.89
C GLU A 373 0.43 23.33 -14.20
N SER A 374 1.58 23.74 -14.74
CA SER A 374 2.14 23.11 -15.93
C SER A 374 2.67 21.71 -15.64
N TYR A 375 2.71 20.87 -16.69
CA TYR A 375 3.28 19.53 -16.59
C TYR A 375 4.72 19.57 -16.07
N GLN A 376 4.99 18.80 -15.02
CA GLN A 376 6.27 18.80 -14.30
C GLN A 376 7.14 17.62 -14.80
N GLU A 377 7.88 17.85 -15.86
CA GLU A 377 8.71 16.82 -16.52
C GLU A 377 9.76 16.20 -15.58
N ASP A 378 10.21 16.98 -14.58
CA ASP A 378 11.23 16.54 -13.63
C ASP A 378 10.78 15.44 -12.67
N ILE A 379 9.46 15.28 -12.44
CA ILE A 379 8.88 14.24 -11.58
C ILE A 379 8.21 13.10 -12.36
N TYR A 380 8.06 13.25 -13.67
CA TYR A 380 7.46 12.25 -14.57
C TYR A 380 8.44 11.83 -15.66
N PRO A 381 9.43 10.99 -15.35
CA PRO A 381 10.27 10.36 -16.36
C PRO A 381 9.43 9.42 -17.24
N LEU A 382 10.04 8.84 -18.25
CA LEU A 382 9.41 7.77 -19.03
C LEU A 382 9.08 6.60 -18.09
N THR A 383 7.85 6.10 -18.21
CA THR A 383 7.30 5.04 -17.35
C THR A 383 6.88 3.83 -18.16
N THR A 384 6.67 2.69 -17.49
CA THR A 384 6.23 1.44 -18.12
C THR A 384 4.85 1.61 -18.79
N GLY A 385 4.80 1.35 -20.09
CA GLY A 385 3.57 1.37 -20.89
C GLY A 385 2.70 0.12 -20.73
N ALA A 386 1.54 0.14 -21.38
CA ALA A 386 0.61 -0.98 -21.39
C ALA A 386 0.85 -1.98 -22.53
N GLN A 387 1.90 -1.81 -23.34
CA GLN A 387 2.22 -2.76 -24.41
C GLN A 387 3.29 -3.74 -23.95
N PRO A 388 3.12 -5.04 -24.25
CA PRO A 388 4.12 -6.06 -23.92
C PRO A 388 5.37 -5.85 -24.80
N ALA A 389 6.54 -6.07 -24.20
CA ALA A 389 7.82 -6.02 -24.91
C ALA A 389 8.15 -7.33 -25.62
N LEU A 390 7.57 -8.45 -25.15
CA LEU A 390 7.76 -9.80 -25.65
C LEU A 390 6.42 -10.53 -25.77
N THR A 391 6.32 -11.43 -26.71
CA THR A 391 5.30 -12.48 -26.74
C THR A 391 5.65 -13.60 -25.75
N ALA A 392 4.69 -14.44 -25.40
CA ALA A 392 4.95 -15.61 -24.56
C ALA A 392 6.03 -16.52 -25.15
N GLN A 393 5.97 -16.76 -26.47
CA GLN A 393 6.91 -17.64 -27.16
C GLN A 393 8.34 -17.08 -27.17
N GLU A 394 8.52 -15.78 -27.40
CA GLU A 394 9.83 -15.14 -27.34
C GLU A 394 10.45 -15.29 -25.95
N TRP A 395 9.68 -15.06 -24.88
CA TRP A 395 10.16 -15.23 -23.53
C TRP A 395 10.55 -16.70 -23.25
N LEU A 396 9.72 -17.66 -23.67
CA LEU A 396 10.01 -19.10 -23.51
C LEU A 396 11.26 -19.52 -24.29
N ASN A 397 11.56 -18.88 -25.42
CA ASN A 397 12.75 -19.11 -26.24
C ASN A 397 14.02 -18.48 -25.67
N GLY A 398 13.94 -17.77 -24.53
CA GLY A 398 15.11 -17.25 -23.84
C GLY A 398 15.35 -15.76 -24.00
N PHE A 399 14.50 -15.02 -24.72
CA PHE A 399 14.66 -13.59 -24.87
C PHE A 399 14.28 -12.84 -23.58
N ASN A 400 15.09 -11.84 -23.23
CA ASN A 400 14.80 -10.86 -22.17
C ASN A 400 14.75 -9.48 -22.78
N LYS A 401 13.76 -8.70 -22.39
CA LYS A 401 13.60 -7.31 -22.83
C LYS A 401 12.94 -6.51 -21.72
N GLY A 402 13.48 -5.31 -21.46
CA GLY A 402 12.85 -4.37 -20.54
C GLY A 402 11.49 -3.88 -21.04
N PRO A 403 10.67 -3.29 -20.17
CA PRO A 403 9.35 -2.79 -20.54
C PRO A 403 9.45 -1.68 -21.59
N LEU A 404 8.43 -1.59 -22.43
CA LEU A 404 8.28 -0.47 -23.35
C LEU A 404 7.88 0.78 -22.55
N LEU A 405 8.66 1.85 -22.71
CA LEU A 405 8.48 3.07 -21.94
C LEU A 405 7.63 4.07 -22.73
N VAL A 406 6.78 4.79 -22.00
CA VAL A 406 5.90 5.83 -22.53
C VAL A 406 6.01 7.11 -21.71
N SER A 407 5.72 8.26 -22.33
CA SER A 407 5.63 9.53 -21.63
C SER A 407 4.22 9.73 -21.08
N LEU A 408 4.11 10.28 -19.86
CA LEU A 408 2.84 10.70 -19.26
C LEU A 408 2.44 12.13 -19.68
N ARG A 409 3.21 12.81 -20.54
CA ARG A 409 2.93 14.16 -20.99
C ARG A 409 1.61 14.19 -21.79
N PRO A 410 0.64 15.03 -21.42
CA PRO A 410 -0.60 15.17 -22.17
C PRO A 410 -0.32 15.50 -23.65
N GLY A 411 -0.94 14.77 -24.58
CA GLY A 411 -0.78 14.98 -26.02
C GLY A 411 0.43 14.29 -26.66
N SER A 412 1.29 13.59 -25.93
CA SER A 412 2.43 12.85 -26.47
C SER A 412 2.06 11.45 -26.97
N GLY A 413 1.01 11.29 -27.77
CA GLY A 413 0.74 10.06 -28.54
C GLY A 413 0.46 8.75 -27.77
N ALA A 414 0.69 8.71 -26.48
CA ALA A 414 0.22 7.63 -25.61
C ALA A 414 -1.26 7.89 -25.34
N VAL A 415 -2.12 7.11 -25.96
CA VAL A 415 -3.58 7.23 -25.91
C VAL A 415 -4.07 7.01 -24.48
N ASN A 416 -4.10 8.05 -23.67
CA ASN A 416 -4.94 8.15 -22.50
C ASN A 416 -6.35 8.60 -22.94
N THR A 417 -6.95 7.89 -23.88
CA THR A 417 -8.40 7.98 -24.07
C THR A 417 -9.02 7.14 -22.96
N LEU A 418 -9.36 7.79 -21.85
CA LEU A 418 -10.43 7.31 -20.99
C LEU A 418 -11.63 7.03 -21.91
N PRO A 419 -12.17 5.80 -21.99
CA PRO A 419 -13.40 5.57 -22.70
C PRO A 419 -14.45 6.47 -22.03
N GLN A 420 -15.03 7.40 -22.78
CA GLN A 420 -16.28 8.01 -22.38
C GLN A 420 -17.28 6.86 -22.31
N PHE A 421 -17.64 6.47 -21.10
CA PHE A 421 -18.80 5.62 -20.89
C PHE A 421 -19.99 6.43 -21.40
N LEU A 422 -20.63 5.96 -22.47
CA LEU A 422 -21.90 6.49 -22.92
C LEU A 422 -22.84 6.47 -21.73
N GLU A 423 -23.28 7.64 -21.29
CA GLU A 423 -24.34 7.79 -20.31
C GLU A 423 -25.52 6.98 -20.81
N ALA A 424 -26.01 6.07 -19.97
CA ALA A 424 -27.25 5.36 -20.23
C ALA A 424 -28.36 6.42 -20.28
N GLU A 425 -29.11 6.47 -21.38
CA GLU A 425 -30.26 7.34 -21.52
C GLU A 425 -31.19 7.20 -20.30
N PRO A 426 -31.71 8.30 -19.75
CA PRO A 426 -32.59 8.25 -18.60
C PRO A 426 -33.91 7.58 -18.98
N LEU A 427 -34.22 6.50 -18.32
CA LEU A 427 -35.55 5.86 -18.38
C LEU A 427 -36.61 6.89 -17.99
N THR A 428 -37.47 7.16 -18.94
CA THR A 428 -38.59 8.07 -18.91
C THR A 428 -39.51 7.83 -17.70
N LYS A 429 -39.79 8.93 -17.05
CA LYS A 429 -40.93 9.32 -16.19
C LYS A 429 -42.02 8.28 -15.96
N THR A 430 -42.25 7.96 -14.68
CA THR A 430 -43.61 7.63 -14.18
C THR A 430 -44.04 8.65 -13.13
N THR A 431 -45.01 9.40 -13.55
CA THR A 431 -46.14 10.09 -12.86
C THR A 431 -46.10 10.31 -11.35
N ASP A 432 -46.32 11.59 -11.03
CA ASP A 432 -46.83 12.22 -9.82
C ASP A 432 -47.78 11.39 -8.98
N LEU A 433 -47.54 11.40 -7.69
CA LEU A 433 -48.58 11.40 -6.66
C LEU A 433 -48.16 12.29 -5.50
N SER A 434 -48.62 13.53 -5.58
CA SER A 434 -48.66 14.49 -4.49
C SER A 434 -49.60 14.01 -3.37
N ARG A 435 -49.15 14.03 -2.12
CA ARG A 435 -50.04 14.21 -0.95
C ARG A 435 -49.32 15.01 0.13
N HIS A 436 -49.97 16.14 0.42
CA HIS A 436 -49.85 17.01 1.58
C HIS A 436 -49.64 16.29 2.91
N TRP A 437 -48.70 16.78 3.73
CA TRP A 437 -48.90 16.88 5.19
C TRP A 437 -48.23 18.12 5.78
N GLY A 438 -48.88 18.71 6.67
CA GLY A 438 -49.00 19.97 7.31
C GLY A 438 -47.77 20.57 8.00
N GLN A 439 -47.81 21.85 8.05
CA GLN A 439 -47.00 22.77 8.83
C GLN A 439 -47.14 22.51 10.35
N GLY A 440 -46.01 22.39 11.03
CA GLY A 440 -45.90 22.53 12.48
C GLY A 440 -44.79 23.55 12.76
N GLY A 441 -45.21 24.78 13.06
CA GLY A 441 -44.31 25.88 13.40
C GLY A 441 -43.64 25.66 14.77
N ARG A 442 -42.34 25.84 14.85
CA ARG A 442 -41.63 25.97 16.12
C ARG A 442 -41.35 27.45 16.43
N SER A 443 -41.51 27.81 17.71
CA SER A 443 -41.40 29.19 18.18
C SER A 443 -39.96 29.69 18.27
N PRO A 444 -39.70 30.99 18.08
CA PRO A 444 -38.37 31.59 18.05
C PRO A 444 -37.58 31.60 19.38
N LEU A 445 -38.19 31.20 20.48
CA LEU A 445 -37.56 31.31 21.82
C LEU A 445 -36.62 30.15 22.17
N GLU A 446 -36.80 28.97 21.59
CA GLU A 446 -35.91 27.82 21.85
C GLU A 446 -34.55 27.90 21.14
N ASP A 447 -34.46 28.63 20.03
CA ASP A 447 -33.20 28.80 19.30
C ASP A 447 -32.21 29.79 19.97
N ILE A 448 -32.72 30.69 20.83
CA ILE A 448 -31.87 31.67 21.55
C ILE A 448 -31.17 31.00 22.75
N GLN A 449 -31.87 30.11 23.46
CA GLN A 449 -31.29 29.39 24.59
C GLN A 449 -30.19 28.40 24.15
N LYS A 450 -30.39 27.66 23.07
CA LYS A 450 -29.37 26.74 22.53
C LYS A 450 -28.10 27.46 22.00
N ARG A 451 -28.24 28.70 21.47
CA ARG A 451 -27.11 29.50 21.04
C ARG A 451 -26.25 29.99 22.21
N SER A 452 -26.87 30.34 23.35
CA SER A 452 -26.12 30.79 24.52
C SER A 452 -25.35 29.69 25.23
N GLU A 453 -25.87 28.45 25.23
CA GLU A 453 -25.19 27.28 25.79
C GLU A 453 -24.00 26.83 24.95
N VAL A 454 -24.12 26.88 23.62
CA VAL A 454 -23.01 26.57 22.70
C VAL A 454 -21.90 27.62 22.78
N GLU A 455 -22.26 28.88 23.04
CA GLU A 455 -21.27 29.97 23.16
C GLU A 455 -20.53 29.95 24.52
N ASN A 456 -21.21 29.52 25.58
CA ASN A 456 -20.59 29.30 26.89
C ASN A 456 -19.64 28.08 26.87
N SER A 457 -20.03 27.00 26.22
CA SER A 457 -19.17 25.81 26.00
C SER A 457 -17.93 26.14 25.18
N ARG A 458 -18.06 27.03 24.16
CA ARG A 458 -16.90 27.52 23.39
C ARG A 458 -15.97 28.42 24.18
N LYS A 459 -16.50 29.18 25.14
CA LYS A 459 -15.66 30.03 26.05
C LYS A 459 -14.89 29.17 27.07
N GLN A 460 -15.53 28.10 27.59
CA GLN A 460 -14.86 27.13 28.47
C GLN A 460 -13.73 26.40 27.75
N LEU A 461 -13.96 25.89 26.56
CA LEU A 461 -12.94 25.23 25.73
C LEU A 461 -11.76 26.15 25.35
N ARG A 462 -12.02 27.45 25.22
CA ARG A 462 -10.94 28.45 24.98
C ARG A 462 -10.15 28.74 26.25
N ALA A 463 -10.76 28.71 27.43
CA ALA A 463 -10.09 28.87 28.71
C ALA A 463 -9.20 27.65 29.02
N GLU A 464 -9.68 26.45 28.80
CA GLU A 464 -8.92 25.20 28.97
C GLU A 464 -7.74 25.11 27.99
N LYS A 465 -7.92 25.53 26.72
CA LYS A 465 -6.80 25.63 25.76
C LYS A 465 -5.75 26.64 26.15
N LYS A 466 -6.10 27.71 26.86
CA LYS A 466 -5.12 28.68 27.42
C LYS A 466 -4.36 28.13 28.63
N LEU A 467 -5.06 27.39 29.51
CA LEU A 467 -4.41 26.66 30.61
C LEU A 467 -3.43 25.61 30.09
N TRP A 468 -3.84 24.86 29.08
CA TRP A 468 -3.01 23.83 28.47
C TRP A 468 -1.74 24.37 27.77
N LYS A 469 -1.84 25.56 27.14
CA LYS A 469 -0.67 26.25 26.59
C LYS A 469 0.30 26.74 27.67
N ASN A 470 -0.20 27.14 28.83
CA ASN A 470 0.66 27.56 29.95
C ASN A 470 1.35 26.40 30.65
N GLU A 471 0.70 25.22 30.74
CA GLU A 471 1.36 24.01 31.24
C GLU A 471 2.44 23.47 30.29
N GLN A 472 2.27 23.59 28.95
CA GLN A 472 3.32 23.21 28.00
C GLN A 472 4.56 24.10 28.11
N THR A 473 4.43 25.37 28.45
CA THR A 473 5.58 26.27 28.66
C THR A 473 6.34 25.98 29.96
N HIS A 474 5.71 25.36 30.95
CA HIS A 474 6.40 24.88 32.16
C HIS A 474 7.06 23.50 32.02
N LEU A 475 6.64 22.69 31.06
CA LEU A 475 7.25 21.38 30.77
C LEU A 475 8.43 21.46 29.78
N SER A 476 8.60 22.57 29.08
CA SER A 476 9.70 22.75 28.11
C SER A 476 11.01 23.28 28.72
N ASN A 477 11.04 23.59 30.01
CA ASN A 477 12.24 24.11 30.72
C ASN A 477 13.03 23.04 31.48
N GLY A 478 13.12 21.83 31.00
CA GLY A 478 13.91 20.83 31.66
C GLY A 478 14.41 19.73 30.69
N PHE A 479 15.54 19.94 30.15
CA PHE A 479 16.56 19.05 29.59
C PHE A 479 16.97 19.46 28.18
N ASP A 480 17.91 20.39 28.13
CA ASP A 480 18.75 20.63 26.98
C ASP A 480 19.82 19.52 26.94
N LEU A 481 19.66 18.57 26.03
CA LEU A 481 20.61 17.47 25.79
C LEU A 481 21.94 17.94 25.18
N SER A 482 22.10 19.24 24.93
CA SER A 482 23.30 19.82 24.31
C SER A 482 24.46 20.04 25.27
N GLU A 483 24.30 19.91 26.62
CA GLU A 483 25.32 20.25 27.61
C GLU A 483 25.94 19.06 28.36
N CYS A 484 25.62 17.80 28.02
CA CYS A 484 26.37 16.69 28.63
C CYS A 484 27.60 16.33 27.81
N PRO A 485 28.80 16.52 28.30
CA PRO A 485 30.01 16.05 27.61
C PRO A 485 29.95 14.52 27.43
N PRO A 486 30.49 13.97 26.35
CA PRO A 486 30.46 12.55 26.12
C PRO A 486 31.17 11.79 27.25
N PRO A 487 30.65 10.64 27.69
CA PRO A 487 31.22 9.87 28.79
C PRO A 487 32.66 9.46 28.44
N LYS A 488 33.58 9.68 29.36
CA LYS A 488 35.01 9.38 29.16
C LYS A 488 35.42 8.04 29.78
N THR A 489 34.56 7.47 30.62
CA THR A 489 34.82 6.19 31.29
C THR A 489 33.63 5.24 31.17
N GLU A 490 33.91 3.93 31.23
CA GLU A 490 32.90 2.86 31.18
C GLU A 490 31.84 3.01 32.30
N ASN A 491 32.28 3.44 33.48
CA ASN A 491 31.39 3.68 34.60
C ASN A 491 30.43 4.86 34.38
N GLU A 492 30.88 5.93 33.74
CA GLU A 492 30.03 7.06 33.37
C GLU A 492 29.00 6.67 32.31
N LEU A 493 29.41 5.85 31.33
CA LEU A 493 28.51 5.28 30.32
C LEU A 493 27.43 4.42 30.98
N LEU A 494 27.81 3.59 31.94
CA LEU A 494 26.87 2.72 32.68
C LEU A 494 25.88 3.54 33.53
N GLN A 495 26.35 4.60 34.18
CA GLN A 495 25.48 5.52 34.94
C GLN A 495 24.51 6.29 34.03
N MET A 496 24.97 6.76 32.88
CA MET A 496 24.09 7.38 31.87
C MET A 496 23.03 6.39 31.39
N PHE A 497 23.43 5.15 31.10
CA PHE A 497 22.51 4.09 30.68
C PHE A 497 21.41 3.84 31.73
N TYR A 498 21.77 3.70 33.00
CA TYR A 498 20.78 3.50 34.08
C TYR A 498 19.86 4.72 34.26
N ARG A 499 20.36 5.94 34.13
CA ARG A 499 19.53 7.16 34.16
C ARG A 499 18.54 7.20 32.98
N GLN A 500 18.98 6.84 31.79
CA GLN A 500 18.10 6.77 30.62
C GLN A 500 17.04 5.67 30.78
N GLN A 501 17.39 4.51 31.34
CA GLN A 501 16.44 3.42 31.62
C GLN A 501 15.37 3.86 32.63
N GLU A 502 15.75 4.59 33.66
CA GLU A 502 14.81 5.10 34.67
C GLU A 502 13.88 6.16 34.08
N GLU A 503 14.38 7.05 33.23
CA GLU A 503 13.55 8.05 32.55
C GLU A 503 12.59 7.39 31.55
N ILE A 504 13.02 6.38 30.81
CA ILE A 504 12.15 5.57 29.95
C ILE A 504 11.04 4.91 30.78
N ARG A 505 11.35 4.38 31.96
CA ARG A 505 10.35 3.77 32.85
C ARG A 505 9.33 4.82 33.28
N ARG A 506 9.79 5.98 33.73
CA ARG A 506 8.95 7.10 34.15
C ARG A 506 8.03 7.61 33.03
N LEU A 507 8.56 7.77 31.81
CA LEU A 507 7.77 8.17 30.65
C LEU A 507 6.72 7.13 30.28
N ARG A 508 7.02 5.84 30.39
CA ARG A 508 6.04 4.77 30.16
C ARG A 508 4.91 4.77 31.19
N GLU A 509 5.21 5.04 32.46
CA GLU A 509 4.20 5.19 33.51
C GLU A 509 3.30 6.40 33.23
N LEU A 510 3.88 7.54 32.78
CA LEU A 510 3.12 8.73 32.41
C LEU A 510 2.19 8.47 31.22
N VAL A 511 2.66 7.78 30.20
CA VAL A 511 1.85 7.38 29.04
C VAL A 511 0.69 6.50 29.49
N ASN A 512 0.94 5.48 30.31
CA ASN A 512 -0.11 4.62 30.87
C ASN A 512 -1.17 5.40 31.66
N GLN A 513 -0.75 6.36 32.47
CA GLN A 513 -1.70 7.22 33.20
C GLN A 513 -2.56 8.05 32.25
N ARG A 514 -1.97 8.59 31.18
CA ARG A 514 -2.71 9.34 30.17
C ARG A 514 -3.68 8.47 29.39
N ASP A 515 -3.30 7.24 29.07
CA ASP A 515 -4.20 6.27 28.40
C ASP A 515 -5.41 5.91 29.27
N ILE A 516 -5.21 5.78 30.60
CA ILE A 516 -6.30 5.55 31.55
C ILE A 516 -7.24 6.77 31.57
N GLN A 517 -6.71 8.00 31.62
CA GLN A 517 -7.49 9.21 31.58
C GLN A 517 -8.30 9.36 30.28
N ILE A 518 -7.69 9.03 29.14
CA ILE A 518 -8.38 9.05 27.83
C ILE A 518 -9.55 8.07 27.84
N LYS A 519 -9.36 6.83 28.31
CA LYS A 519 -10.43 5.83 28.40
C LYS A 519 -11.56 6.28 29.32
N GLN A 520 -11.23 6.96 30.41
CA GLN A 520 -12.22 7.48 31.36
C GLN A 520 -13.04 8.60 30.73
N LEU A 521 -12.40 9.54 30.04
CA LEU A 521 -13.08 10.61 29.29
C LEU A 521 -13.93 10.09 28.13
N GLU A 522 -13.45 9.05 27.43
CA GLU A 522 -14.24 8.38 26.38
C GLU A 522 -15.52 7.71 26.95
N LEU A 523 -15.41 7.12 28.14
CA LEU A 523 -16.56 6.52 28.84
C LEU A 523 -17.55 7.59 29.31
N GLU A 524 -17.08 8.69 29.85
CA GLU A 524 -17.90 9.83 30.26
C GLU A 524 -18.63 10.45 29.05
N LEU A 525 -17.90 10.61 27.93
CA LEU A 525 -18.46 11.11 26.69
C LEU A 525 -19.55 10.17 26.14
N LYS A 526 -19.31 8.86 26.23
CA LYS A 526 -20.28 7.84 25.81
C LYS A 526 -21.54 7.87 26.68
N ASN A 527 -21.40 8.05 27.98
CA ASN A 527 -22.53 8.17 28.90
C ASN A 527 -23.35 9.43 28.63
N LEU A 528 -22.69 10.56 28.37
CA LEU A 528 -23.36 11.80 27.98
C LEU A 528 -24.16 11.68 26.66
N TYR A 529 -23.65 10.90 25.69
CA TYR A 529 -24.39 10.62 24.45
C TYR A 529 -25.57 9.68 24.65
N MET A 530 -25.52 8.77 25.63
CA MET A 530 -26.65 7.87 25.94
C MET A 530 -27.77 8.61 26.65
N ASP A 531 -27.45 9.60 27.49
CA ASP A 531 -28.44 10.41 28.20
C ASP A 531 -29.19 11.42 27.27
N VAL A 532 -28.54 11.84 26.17
CA VAL A 532 -29.15 12.76 25.18
C VAL A 532 -30.06 12.01 24.18
N GLY A 533 -29.96 10.67 24.09
CA GLY A 533 -30.78 9.84 23.17
C GLY A 533 -32.08 9.31 23.76
N SER A 534 -32.42 9.67 25.00
CA SER A 534 -33.63 9.19 25.71
C SER A 534 -34.68 10.27 25.93
N TYR A 535 -34.70 11.32 25.10
CA TYR A 535 -35.80 12.30 25.06
C TYR A 535 -36.45 12.39 23.68
#